data_440651e8e924ecd2a5a2038280849a72
#
_entry.id   440651e8e924ecd2a5a2038280849a72
#
_cell.length_a   1.000
_cell.length_b   1.000
_cell.length_c   1.000
_cell.angle_alpha   90.00
_cell.angle_beta   90.00
_cell.angle_gamma   90.00
#
_symmetry.space_group_name_H-M   'P 1'
#
loop_
_entity.id
_entity.type
_entity.pdbx_description
1 polymer ?
#
loop_
_entity_poly.entity_id
_entity_poly.type
_entity_poly.pdbx_seq_one_letter_code
_entity_poly.pdbx_strand_id
1 'polypeptide(L)'
;MAQESRHPDQPEPSYTFPTYIREEVNDFPQPGLQLGNIGPLAFPQLVFGAATLSTIYNTEGLLQSDIPVRTVRLALRYGIRAFDTSPYYGDSEVVLGQCLQALAGEFPRSSYKIITKCGRYGSDEFDYTPSTIRKSVLRSLKRLGTSYLDVLLLHDVDFVASPMCPFPLEGLHSKVFTDAGADWGLVPGKEGKVWGSGDRRVIEALTEMRKLKEEGLVRAIGISGYTLPMLLRVAILALHTPPFQPLDTVLSYSHYTLQNSAFVSFLPHLHSDAKLSQVFCASPLSMGLLTARAPPWHPAPTKLKEVAAVAYERVKEWPGELPNLAVGYTLKREGEIMGCTVGLTVPTVIGLSNLHEVHEAVALWREVNNPTTDGVPRRYAEGLVKSIFQEQGYLDWSWSCPPSFRKTTSLPLSPVQKST
;
A
#
# COMPACT_ATOMS: atom_id res chain seq x y z
N MET A 1 1.28 -16.75 14.34
CA MET A 1 0.61 -16.33 15.60
C MET A 1 -0.57 -15.45 15.22
N ALA A 2 -1.72 -15.59 15.87
CA ALA A 2 -2.84 -14.66 15.65
C ALA A 2 -2.38 -13.29 16.18
N GLN A 3 -2.51 -12.26 15.35
CA GLN A 3 -2.22 -10.89 15.76
C GLN A 3 -3.30 -10.45 16.74
N GLU A 4 -2.92 -9.86 17.87
CA GLU A 4 -3.87 -9.27 18.82
C GLU A 4 -4.74 -8.20 18.13
N SER A 5 -6.02 -8.15 18.53
CA SER A 5 -6.94 -7.11 18.05
C SER A 5 -6.41 -5.71 18.39
N ARG A 6 -6.48 -4.81 17.42
CA ARG A 6 -6.18 -3.39 17.57
C ARG A 6 -7.44 -2.51 17.47
N HIS A 7 -8.61 -3.11 17.71
CA HIS A 7 -9.88 -2.38 17.74
C HIS A 7 -9.82 -1.20 18.72
N PRO A 8 -10.47 -0.05 18.43
CA PRO A 8 -10.40 1.15 19.27
C PRO A 8 -10.84 0.96 20.73
N ASP A 9 -11.62 -0.07 21.00
CA ASP A 9 -12.07 -0.39 22.35
C ASP A 9 -11.07 -1.27 23.14
N GLN A 10 -9.96 -1.72 22.49
CA GLN A 10 -8.89 -2.46 23.14
C GLN A 10 -7.88 -1.53 23.83
N PRO A 11 -7.18 -2.02 24.88
CA PRO A 11 -6.13 -1.25 25.55
C PRO A 11 -5.07 -0.71 24.59
N GLU A 12 -4.46 0.42 24.95
CA GLU A 12 -3.33 0.97 24.19
C GLU A 12 -2.11 0.06 24.36
N PRO A 13 -1.33 -0.20 23.29
CA PRO A 13 -0.07 -0.88 23.42
C PRO A 13 0.90 -0.05 24.25
N SER A 14 1.69 -0.73 25.12
CA SER A 14 2.78 -0.10 25.85
C SER A 14 4.02 -0.06 24.97
N TYR A 15 4.70 1.08 24.95
CA TYR A 15 5.97 1.23 24.26
C TYR A 15 6.92 2.09 25.10
N THR A 16 8.16 1.65 25.25
CA THR A 16 9.19 2.39 25.98
C THR A 16 10.07 3.14 25.00
N PHE A 17 9.99 4.47 25.06
CA PHE A 17 10.83 5.33 24.23
C PHE A 17 12.26 5.40 24.79
N PRO A 18 13.31 5.39 23.96
CA PRO A 18 14.69 5.45 24.40
C PRO A 18 15.00 6.79 25.10
N THR A 19 15.70 6.72 26.22
CA THR A 19 16.11 7.92 27.01
C THR A 19 17.25 8.69 26.37
N TYR A 20 18.00 8.06 25.45
CA TYR A 20 19.11 8.67 24.74
C TYR A 20 19.05 8.33 23.25
N ILE A 21 19.18 9.37 22.42
CA ILE A 21 19.19 9.26 20.96
C ILE A 21 20.58 9.64 20.47
N ARG A 22 21.30 8.67 19.91
CA ARG A 22 22.64 8.88 19.34
C ARG A 22 22.58 9.74 18.10
N GLU A 23 23.70 10.36 17.77
CA GLU A 23 23.91 10.99 16.46
C GLU A 23 25.31 10.61 15.97
N GLU A 24 25.39 9.98 14.82
CA GLU A 24 26.58 9.42 14.22
C GLU A 24 26.65 9.84 12.76
N VAL A 25 27.77 9.58 12.08
CA VAL A 25 27.96 9.93 10.65
C VAL A 25 26.85 9.39 9.76
N ASN A 26 26.37 8.18 10.05
CA ASN A 26 25.28 7.55 9.29
C ASN A 26 23.87 8.15 9.55
N ASP A 27 23.74 9.10 10.46
CA ASP A 27 22.50 9.86 10.69
C ASP A 27 22.34 11.05 9.72
N PHE A 28 23.30 11.26 8.82
CA PHE A 28 23.28 12.38 7.89
C PHE A 28 23.11 11.91 6.44
N PRO A 29 22.34 12.67 5.63
CA PRO A 29 22.16 12.39 4.22
C PRO A 29 23.49 12.42 3.45
N GLN A 30 23.67 11.44 2.58
CA GLN A 30 24.73 11.51 1.58
C GLN A 30 24.38 12.60 0.53
N PRO A 31 25.40 13.32 -0.03
CA PRO A 31 25.17 14.31 -1.08
C PRO A 31 24.48 13.70 -2.31
N GLY A 32 23.68 14.50 -3.02
CA GLY A 32 23.07 14.10 -4.28
C GLY A 32 21.69 14.72 -4.51
N LEU A 33 20.98 14.24 -5.54
CA LEU A 33 19.66 14.73 -5.92
C LEU A 33 18.67 14.66 -4.75
N GLN A 34 17.92 15.74 -4.55
CA GLN A 34 16.92 15.85 -3.49
C GLN A 34 15.58 15.29 -3.94
N LEU A 35 14.87 14.62 -3.03
CA LEU A 35 13.50 14.20 -3.24
C LEU A 35 12.57 15.41 -3.31
N GLY A 36 11.87 15.55 -4.44
CA GLY A 36 10.83 16.56 -4.63
C GLY A 36 9.43 15.99 -4.33
N ASN A 37 8.47 16.89 -4.16
CA ASN A 37 7.07 16.52 -4.06
C ASN A 37 6.42 16.39 -5.43
N ILE A 38 5.47 15.47 -5.55
CA ILE A 38 4.73 15.13 -6.77
C ILE A 38 3.23 15.08 -6.50
N GLY A 39 2.47 15.28 -7.58
CA GLY A 39 1.01 15.21 -7.58
C GLY A 39 0.31 16.32 -6.79
N PRO A 40 -1.02 16.40 -6.90
CA PRO A 40 -1.82 17.49 -6.31
C PRO A 40 -1.77 17.53 -4.77
N LEU A 41 -1.59 16.39 -4.12
CA LEU A 41 -1.44 16.34 -2.66
C LEU A 41 0.00 16.61 -2.20
N ALA A 42 0.93 16.87 -3.13
CA ALA A 42 2.33 17.22 -2.89
C ALA A 42 3.06 16.21 -1.96
N PHE A 43 3.04 14.93 -2.31
CA PHE A 43 3.77 13.87 -1.61
C PHE A 43 5.17 13.65 -2.23
N PRO A 44 6.19 13.28 -1.45
CA PRO A 44 7.44 12.82 -2.03
C PRO A 44 7.21 11.52 -2.81
N GLN A 45 8.02 11.27 -3.84
CA GLN A 45 7.92 10.03 -4.62
C GLN A 45 8.17 8.78 -3.76
N LEU A 46 9.04 8.89 -2.75
CA LEU A 46 9.31 7.85 -1.78
C LEU A 46 8.60 8.18 -0.46
N VAL A 47 7.71 7.30 -0.01
CA VAL A 47 6.94 7.41 1.24
C VAL A 47 7.43 6.34 2.21
N PHE A 48 7.67 6.72 3.46
CA PHE A 48 8.11 5.80 4.52
C PHE A 48 6.96 4.89 4.96
N GLY A 49 7.05 3.59 4.68
CA GLY A 49 6.12 2.57 5.15
C GLY A 49 6.44 2.19 6.60
N ALA A 50 5.71 2.77 7.55
CA ALA A 50 5.98 2.60 8.97
C ALA A 50 5.45 1.28 9.56
N ALA A 51 4.86 0.38 8.77
CA ALA A 51 4.53 -0.98 9.23
C ALA A 51 5.74 -1.70 9.85
N THR A 52 6.95 -1.37 9.39
CA THR A 52 8.22 -1.87 9.94
C THR A 52 8.48 -1.40 11.38
N LEU A 53 7.85 -0.33 11.85
CA LEU A 53 7.90 0.14 13.23
C LEU A 53 6.94 -0.65 14.13
N SER A 54 6.88 -1.98 13.93
CA SER A 54 6.05 -2.89 14.70
C SER A 54 6.67 -4.27 14.84
N THR A 55 6.19 -5.02 15.81
CA THR A 55 6.60 -6.42 16.06
C THR A 55 6.15 -7.40 14.97
N ILE A 56 5.36 -6.95 13.98
CA ILE A 56 5.02 -7.73 12.78
C ILE A 56 6.26 -7.95 11.91
N TYR A 57 7.16 -6.96 11.85
CA TYR A 57 8.33 -6.98 10.97
C TYR A 57 9.66 -6.91 11.72
N ASN A 58 9.67 -6.39 12.95
CA ASN A 58 10.88 -6.18 13.73
C ASN A 58 10.77 -6.76 15.15
N THR A 59 11.89 -6.87 15.83
CA THR A 59 11.93 -7.33 17.22
C THR A 59 11.60 -6.20 18.19
N GLU A 60 11.05 -6.54 19.34
CA GLU A 60 10.78 -5.58 20.42
C GLU A 60 12.03 -4.80 20.83
N GLY A 61 13.18 -5.49 20.95
CA GLY A 61 14.46 -4.86 21.31
C GLY A 61 14.91 -3.80 20.28
N LEU A 62 14.66 -3.99 18.98
CA LEU A 62 14.94 -2.97 17.99
C LEU A 62 13.98 -1.78 18.16
N LEU A 63 12.69 -2.04 18.35
CA LEU A 63 11.69 -0.98 18.50
C LEU A 63 11.91 -0.10 19.72
N GLN A 64 12.41 -0.69 20.83
CA GLN A 64 12.74 0.03 22.08
C GLN A 64 14.12 0.71 22.06
N SER A 65 14.93 0.50 21.01
CA SER A 65 16.22 1.15 20.83
C SER A 65 16.07 2.55 20.23
N ASP A 66 17.21 3.25 20.01
CA ASP A 66 17.22 4.54 19.30
C ASP A 66 17.16 4.40 17.77
N ILE A 67 17.17 3.18 17.23
CA ILE A 67 17.15 2.95 15.77
C ILE A 67 15.91 3.52 15.11
N PRO A 68 14.65 3.30 15.59
CA PRO A 68 13.46 3.87 14.96
C PRO A 68 13.53 5.40 14.81
N VAL A 69 13.83 6.12 15.88
CA VAL A 69 13.87 7.60 15.84
C VAL A 69 15.00 8.12 14.96
N ARG A 70 16.17 7.48 14.95
CA ARG A 70 17.29 7.81 14.05
C ARG A 70 16.92 7.55 12.59
N THR A 71 16.24 6.44 12.32
CA THR A 71 15.77 6.07 10.97
C THR A 71 14.75 7.11 10.45
N VAL A 72 13.77 7.49 11.28
CA VAL A 72 12.79 8.54 10.95
C VAL A 72 13.48 9.89 10.72
N ARG A 73 14.45 10.27 11.58
CA ARG A 73 15.23 11.49 11.43
C ARG A 73 16.01 11.53 10.11
N LEU A 74 16.70 10.44 9.78
CA LEU A 74 17.44 10.34 8.52
C LEU A 74 16.52 10.41 7.31
N ALA A 75 15.37 9.74 7.34
CA ALA A 75 14.36 9.82 6.29
C ALA A 75 13.89 11.26 6.07
N LEU A 76 13.56 11.99 7.14
CA LEU A 76 13.16 13.40 7.09
C LEU A 76 14.28 14.31 6.54
N ARG A 77 15.53 14.05 6.92
CA ARG A 77 16.71 14.78 6.42
C ARG A 77 16.95 14.56 4.92
N TYR A 78 16.64 13.36 4.42
CA TYR A 78 16.69 13.07 2.97
C TYR A 78 15.53 13.66 2.16
N GLY A 79 14.48 14.15 2.83
CA GLY A 79 13.28 14.64 2.16
C GLY A 79 12.19 13.57 1.98
N ILE A 80 12.33 12.40 2.59
CA ILE A 80 11.22 11.43 2.77
C ILE A 80 10.30 12.00 3.85
N ARG A 81 9.42 12.93 3.44
CA ARG A 81 8.56 13.69 4.34
C ARG A 81 7.11 13.24 4.30
N ALA A 82 6.91 11.92 4.19
CA ALA A 82 5.60 11.30 4.28
C ALA A 82 5.74 9.90 4.89
N PHE A 83 4.80 9.57 5.78
CA PHE A 83 4.76 8.32 6.54
C PHE A 83 3.41 7.65 6.33
N ASP A 84 3.42 6.36 5.99
CA ASP A 84 2.22 5.51 5.92
C ASP A 84 2.21 4.54 7.09
N THR A 85 1.14 4.54 7.86
CA THR A 85 0.92 3.65 9.01
C THR A 85 -0.52 3.15 9.06
N SER A 86 -0.89 2.42 10.12
CA SER A 86 -2.25 1.91 10.36
C SER A 86 -2.39 1.41 11.80
N PRO A 87 -3.57 1.50 12.42
CA PRO A 87 -3.88 0.79 13.67
C PRO A 87 -3.65 -0.72 13.56
N TYR A 88 -3.86 -1.31 12.37
CA TYR A 88 -3.62 -2.72 12.09
C TYR A 88 -2.13 -3.11 12.21
N TYR A 89 -1.20 -2.17 12.06
CA TYR A 89 0.24 -2.45 12.09
C TYR A 89 0.83 -2.48 13.51
N GLY A 90 0.15 -3.10 14.44
CA GLY A 90 0.64 -3.28 15.80
C GLY A 90 0.92 -1.94 16.49
N ASP A 91 2.17 -1.76 16.91
CA ASP A 91 2.61 -0.57 17.67
C ASP A 91 3.06 0.60 16.77
N SER A 92 2.97 0.44 15.44
CA SER A 92 3.53 1.38 14.48
C SER A 92 3.10 2.84 14.68
N GLU A 93 1.80 3.10 14.96
CA GLU A 93 1.34 4.48 15.22
C GLU A 93 1.94 5.08 16.49
N VAL A 94 2.14 4.27 17.53
CA VAL A 94 2.71 4.71 18.80
C VAL A 94 4.20 5.00 18.64
N VAL A 95 4.94 4.07 18.04
CA VAL A 95 6.39 4.21 17.81
C VAL A 95 6.68 5.40 16.90
N LEU A 96 5.96 5.50 15.77
CA LEU A 96 6.10 6.63 14.84
C LEU A 96 5.76 7.96 15.52
N GLY A 97 4.65 8.00 16.27
CA GLY A 97 4.22 9.21 16.98
C GLY A 97 5.27 9.70 17.96
N GLN A 98 5.86 8.81 18.76
CA GLN A 98 6.93 9.17 19.70
C GLN A 98 8.19 9.64 18.97
N CYS A 99 8.58 8.98 17.86
CA CYS A 99 9.70 9.44 17.03
C CYS A 99 9.47 10.87 16.51
N LEU A 100 8.29 11.14 15.94
CA LEU A 100 7.95 12.45 15.39
C LEU A 100 7.87 13.54 16.48
N GLN A 101 7.36 13.22 17.67
CA GLN A 101 7.34 14.14 18.80
C GLN A 101 8.75 14.48 19.29
N ALA A 102 9.64 13.50 19.41
CA ALA A 102 11.04 13.70 19.78
C ALA A 102 11.80 14.58 18.76
N LEU A 103 11.40 14.52 17.50
CA LEU A 103 12.01 15.28 16.40
C LEU A 103 11.31 16.62 16.11
N ALA A 104 10.28 17.00 16.88
CA ALA A 104 9.46 18.18 16.61
C ALA A 104 10.27 19.51 16.60
N GLY A 105 11.38 19.58 17.33
CA GLY A 105 12.29 20.73 17.32
C GLY A 105 13.05 20.89 16.00
N GLU A 106 13.37 19.79 15.31
CA GLU A 106 14.04 19.80 14.00
C GLU A 106 13.03 19.80 12.85
N PHE A 107 11.91 19.09 13.00
CA PHE A 107 10.88 18.94 11.98
C PHE A 107 9.49 19.28 12.55
N PRO A 108 8.99 20.50 12.36
CA PRO A 108 7.64 20.86 12.79
C PRO A 108 6.58 20.05 12.02
N ARG A 109 5.41 19.81 12.64
CA ARG A 109 4.30 18.99 12.08
C ARG A 109 3.93 19.37 10.64
N SER A 110 4.04 20.63 10.26
CA SER A 110 3.75 21.12 8.92
C SER A 110 4.78 20.73 7.86
N SER A 111 5.94 20.21 8.26
CA SER A 111 7.03 19.85 7.34
C SER A 111 6.94 18.42 6.80
N TYR A 112 6.00 17.60 7.27
CA TYR A 112 5.79 16.23 6.83
C TYR A 112 4.30 15.86 6.79
N LYS A 113 3.99 14.75 6.15
CA LYS A 113 2.64 14.22 5.97
C LYS A 113 2.48 12.87 6.65
N ILE A 114 1.27 12.60 7.16
CA ILE A 114 0.91 11.33 7.77
C ILE A 114 -0.30 10.74 7.04
N ILE A 115 -0.13 9.52 6.55
CA ILE A 115 -1.18 8.64 6.05
C ILE A 115 -1.43 7.60 7.13
N THR A 116 -2.66 7.46 7.59
CA THR A 116 -3.07 6.29 8.38
C THR A 116 -4.36 5.72 7.84
N LYS A 117 -4.82 4.63 8.44
CA LYS A 117 -5.96 3.88 7.94
C LYS A 117 -6.96 3.62 9.06
N CYS A 118 -8.18 3.19 8.73
CA CYS A 118 -9.20 2.80 9.68
C CYS A 118 -10.05 1.65 9.14
N GLY A 119 -10.76 0.97 10.04
CA GLY A 119 -11.70 -0.07 9.67
C GLY A 119 -11.15 -1.51 9.73
N ARG A 120 -9.83 -1.72 9.69
CA ARG A 120 -9.19 -3.02 9.92
C ARG A 120 -8.36 -2.99 11.20
N TYR A 121 -8.57 -3.97 12.10
CA TYR A 121 -7.96 -4.00 13.43
C TYR A 121 -7.28 -5.33 13.77
N GLY A 122 -7.54 -6.37 12.98
CA GLY A 122 -6.91 -7.69 13.05
C GLY A 122 -6.82 -8.34 11.67
N SER A 123 -6.32 -9.57 11.57
CA SER A 123 -6.22 -10.31 10.29
C SER A 123 -7.57 -10.44 9.60
N ASP A 124 -8.61 -10.77 10.37
CA ASP A 124 -9.99 -10.98 9.92
C ASP A 124 -10.99 -10.09 10.67
N GLU A 125 -10.50 -9.04 11.35
CA GLU A 125 -11.32 -8.13 12.14
C GLU A 125 -11.50 -6.79 11.42
N PHE A 126 -12.72 -6.57 10.92
CA PHE A 126 -13.12 -5.38 10.19
C PHE A 126 -14.37 -4.76 10.83
N ASP A 127 -14.26 -3.49 11.22
CA ASP A 127 -15.39 -2.70 11.68
C ASP A 127 -15.44 -1.34 10.97
N TYR A 128 -16.39 -1.22 10.02
CA TYR A 128 -16.62 -0.02 9.22
C TYR A 128 -17.79 0.81 9.75
N THR A 129 -18.27 0.53 10.98
CA THR A 129 -19.32 1.37 11.58
C THR A 129 -18.83 2.80 11.79
N PRO A 130 -19.67 3.81 11.52
CA PRO A 130 -19.28 5.22 11.67
C PRO A 130 -18.71 5.56 13.05
N SER A 131 -19.28 4.98 14.12
CA SER A 131 -18.78 5.21 15.49
C SER A 131 -17.37 4.66 15.70
N THR A 132 -17.07 3.46 15.17
CA THR A 132 -15.73 2.86 15.28
C THR A 132 -14.71 3.60 14.42
N ILE A 133 -15.09 4.03 13.20
CA ILE A 133 -14.24 4.87 12.36
C ILE A 133 -13.83 6.14 13.11
N ARG A 134 -14.77 6.87 13.71
CA ARG A 134 -14.48 8.08 14.48
C ARG A 134 -13.58 7.83 15.69
N LYS A 135 -13.89 6.82 16.50
CA LYS A 135 -13.05 6.41 17.63
C LYS A 135 -11.62 6.07 17.18
N SER A 136 -11.48 5.34 16.08
CA SER A 136 -10.19 4.95 15.52
C SER A 136 -9.36 6.18 15.13
N VAL A 137 -9.96 7.14 14.44
CA VAL A 137 -9.28 8.38 14.03
C VAL A 137 -8.83 9.19 15.22
N LEU A 138 -9.69 9.39 16.22
CA LEU A 138 -9.32 10.11 17.45
C LEU A 138 -8.18 9.42 18.20
N ARG A 139 -8.18 8.08 18.23
CA ARG A 139 -7.09 7.31 18.81
C ARG A 139 -5.79 7.44 18.01
N SER A 140 -5.86 7.38 16.68
CA SER A 140 -4.69 7.57 15.81
C SER A 140 -4.07 8.96 15.97
N LEU A 141 -4.89 10.01 16.06
CA LEU A 141 -4.42 11.37 16.35
C LEU A 141 -3.66 11.46 17.68
N LYS A 142 -4.19 10.79 18.72
CA LYS A 142 -3.54 10.73 20.04
C LYS A 142 -2.20 9.98 19.97
N ARG A 143 -2.16 8.80 19.34
CA ARG A 143 -0.94 7.98 19.19
C ARG A 143 0.15 8.70 18.42
N LEU A 144 -0.24 9.34 17.32
CA LEU A 144 0.66 10.07 16.43
C LEU A 144 1.04 11.48 16.97
N GLY A 145 0.43 11.91 18.08
CA GLY A 145 0.73 13.21 18.71
C GLY A 145 0.42 14.40 17.79
N THR A 146 -0.69 14.36 17.06
CA THR A 146 -1.05 15.37 16.07
C THR A 146 -2.53 15.75 16.16
N SER A 147 -2.87 16.96 15.71
CA SER A 147 -4.25 17.44 15.63
C SER A 147 -4.94 17.12 14.31
N TYR A 148 -4.20 16.65 13.28
CA TYR A 148 -4.76 16.31 11.98
C TYR A 148 -3.97 15.24 11.26
N LEU A 149 -4.64 14.49 10.37
CA LEU A 149 -4.06 13.56 9.41
C LEU A 149 -4.04 14.19 8.02
N ASP A 150 -2.98 13.96 7.25
CA ASP A 150 -2.93 14.43 5.86
C ASP A 150 -3.78 13.55 4.95
N VAL A 151 -3.77 12.22 5.18
CA VAL A 151 -4.63 11.26 4.46
C VAL A 151 -5.17 10.21 5.43
N LEU A 152 -6.46 9.89 5.30
CA LEU A 152 -7.11 8.77 5.96
C LEU A 152 -7.65 7.80 4.91
N LEU A 153 -7.32 6.52 5.03
CA LEU A 153 -7.79 5.47 4.13
C LEU A 153 -8.70 4.46 4.83
N LEU A 154 -9.80 4.04 4.21
CA LEU A 154 -10.44 2.79 4.59
C LEU A 154 -9.51 1.63 4.23
N HIS A 155 -9.18 0.81 5.21
CA HIS A 155 -8.16 -0.24 5.09
C HIS A 155 -8.75 -1.51 4.49
N ASP A 156 -8.20 -1.93 3.34
CA ASP A 156 -8.53 -3.19 2.65
C ASP A 156 -10.04 -3.36 2.37
N VAL A 157 -10.58 -2.43 1.57
CA VAL A 157 -12.02 -2.41 1.23
C VAL A 157 -12.49 -3.67 0.54
N ASP A 158 -11.61 -4.40 -0.11
CA ASP A 158 -11.87 -5.69 -0.76
C ASP A 158 -12.34 -6.79 0.22
N PHE A 159 -12.03 -6.65 1.53
CA PHE A 159 -12.52 -7.57 2.58
C PHE A 159 -13.95 -7.24 3.04
N VAL A 160 -14.44 -6.04 2.75
CA VAL A 160 -15.74 -5.54 3.26
C VAL A 160 -16.73 -5.27 2.13
N ALA A 161 -16.30 -4.69 1.02
CA ALA A 161 -17.16 -4.38 -0.13
C ALA A 161 -17.82 -5.67 -0.68
N SER A 162 -19.04 -5.52 -1.19
CA SER A 162 -19.80 -6.67 -1.69
C SER A 162 -19.15 -7.27 -2.95
N PRO A 163 -18.80 -8.56 -2.94
CA PRO A 163 -18.34 -9.23 -4.15
C PRO A 163 -19.50 -9.45 -5.12
N MET A 164 -19.18 -9.51 -6.40
CA MET A 164 -20.09 -10.01 -7.42
C MET A 164 -19.95 -11.54 -7.51
N CYS A 165 -21.02 -12.26 -7.84
CA CYS A 165 -21.00 -13.73 -7.99
C CYS A 165 -21.45 -14.12 -9.40
N PRO A 166 -20.70 -14.99 -10.11
CA PRO A 166 -19.41 -15.56 -9.77
C PRO A 166 -18.31 -14.49 -9.83
N PHE A 167 -17.32 -14.58 -8.94
CA PHE A 167 -16.28 -13.58 -8.76
C PHE A 167 -14.92 -14.21 -9.16
N PRO A 168 -14.16 -13.59 -10.09
CA PRO A 168 -12.83 -14.06 -10.42
C PRO A 168 -11.91 -13.84 -9.21
N LEU A 169 -11.46 -14.93 -8.61
CA LEU A 169 -10.68 -14.87 -7.37
C LEU A 169 -9.21 -14.53 -7.62
N GLU A 170 -8.71 -14.83 -8.82
CA GLU A 170 -7.31 -14.71 -9.20
C GLU A 170 -7.17 -14.51 -10.71
N GLY A 171 -6.02 -14.05 -11.16
CA GLY A 171 -5.72 -13.89 -12.57
C GLY A 171 -5.35 -12.45 -12.96
N LEU A 172 -5.58 -12.11 -14.23
CA LEU A 172 -5.25 -10.79 -14.77
C LEU A 172 -6.35 -9.78 -14.45
N HIS A 173 -6.11 -8.86 -13.55
CA HIS A 173 -7.06 -7.79 -13.21
C HIS A 173 -7.40 -6.89 -14.41
N SER A 174 -6.47 -6.71 -15.37
CA SER A 174 -6.68 -5.91 -16.59
C SER A 174 -7.79 -6.43 -17.50
N LYS A 175 -8.20 -7.70 -17.38
CA LYS A 175 -9.34 -8.25 -18.11
C LYS A 175 -10.66 -7.50 -17.85
N VAL A 176 -10.75 -6.74 -16.76
CA VAL A 176 -11.91 -5.92 -16.45
C VAL A 176 -12.22 -4.87 -17.53
N PHE A 177 -11.21 -4.47 -18.30
CA PHE A 177 -11.36 -3.50 -19.40
C PHE A 177 -11.73 -4.14 -20.74
N THR A 178 -11.88 -5.44 -20.79
CA THR A 178 -12.29 -6.18 -21.99
C THR A 178 -13.68 -6.81 -21.81
N ASP A 179 -13.74 -8.03 -21.32
CA ASP A 179 -14.96 -8.85 -21.24
C ASP A 179 -15.43 -9.12 -19.80
N ALA A 180 -14.57 -8.91 -18.81
CA ALA A 180 -14.83 -9.25 -17.41
C ALA A 180 -15.36 -8.08 -16.55
N GLY A 181 -15.65 -6.90 -17.12
CA GLY A 181 -16.10 -5.74 -16.33
C GLY A 181 -17.37 -6.00 -15.51
N ALA A 182 -18.31 -6.73 -16.10
CA ALA A 182 -19.57 -7.09 -15.43
C ALA A 182 -19.37 -7.98 -14.21
N ASP A 183 -18.38 -8.89 -14.25
CA ASP A 183 -18.04 -9.81 -13.15
C ASP A 183 -17.55 -9.06 -11.89
N TRP A 184 -17.05 -7.84 -12.10
CA TRP A 184 -16.59 -6.94 -11.05
C TRP A 184 -17.58 -5.83 -10.69
N GLY A 185 -18.74 -5.80 -11.33
CA GLY A 185 -19.76 -4.76 -11.15
C GLY A 185 -19.41 -3.42 -11.81
N LEU A 186 -18.43 -3.41 -12.70
CA LEU A 186 -18.07 -2.27 -13.55
C LEU A 186 -18.92 -2.32 -14.83
N VAL A 187 -20.21 -1.96 -14.67
CA VAL A 187 -21.21 -2.01 -15.74
C VAL A 187 -21.65 -0.58 -16.08
N PRO A 188 -21.51 -0.13 -17.34
CA PRO A 188 -21.95 1.19 -17.75
C PRO A 188 -23.43 1.45 -17.39
N GLY A 189 -23.70 2.63 -16.80
CA GLY A 189 -25.03 3.00 -16.30
C GLY A 189 -25.39 2.42 -14.93
N LYS A 190 -24.47 1.73 -14.25
CA LYS A 190 -24.67 1.17 -12.90
C LYS A 190 -23.61 1.62 -11.90
N GLU A 191 -22.99 2.77 -12.16
CA GLU A 191 -21.87 3.31 -11.37
C GLU A 191 -22.23 3.51 -9.89
N GLY A 192 -23.46 3.98 -9.62
CA GLY A 192 -23.98 4.18 -8.25
C GLY A 192 -24.71 2.96 -7.67
N LYS A 193 -24.63 1.78 -8.32
CA LYS A 193 -25.33 0.59 -7.83
C LYS A 193 -24.65 -0.01 -6.61
N VAL A 194 -25.42 -0.11 -5.52
CA VAL A 194 -25.07 -0.85 -4.29
C VAL A 194 -25.38 -2.32 -4.49
N TRP A 195 -24.37 -3.17 -4.54
CA TRP A 195 -24.52 -4.60 -4.82
C TRP A 195 -24.84 -5.46 -3.59
N GLY A 196 -24.65 -4.91 -2.38
CA GLY A 196 -24.97 -5.65 -1.16
C GLY A 196 -24.69 -4.86 0.13
N SER A 197 -24.73 -5.55 1.26
CA SER A 197 -24.52 -4.96 2.58
C SER A 197 -23.09 -4.46 2.78
N GLY A 198 -22.11 -5.09 2.13
CA GLY A 198 -20.71 -4.65 2.20
C GLY A 198 -20.52 -3.26 1.62
N ASP A 199 -21.10 -2.98 0.45
CA ASP A 199 -21.05 -1.67 -0.18
C ASP A 199 -21.72 -0.59 0.69
N ARG A 200 -22.85 -0.93 1.36
CA ARG A 200 -23.51 -0.01 2.30
C ARG A 200 -22.60 0.38 3.45
N ARG A 201 -21.93 -0.62 4.07
CA ARG A 201 -20.94 -0.37 5.14
C ARG A 201 -19.80 0.53 4.67
N VAL A 202 -19.29 0.34 3.46
CA VAL A 202 -18.26 1.20 2.87
C VAL A 202 -18.78 2.63 2.71
N ILE A 203 -19.99 2.83 2.16
CA ILE A 203 -20.59 4.17 1.98
C ILE A 203 -20.80 4.86 3.33
N GLU A 204 -21.30 4.15 4.34
CA GLU A 204 -21.51 4.69 5.70
C GLU A 204 -20.17 5.13 6.34
N ALA A 205 -19.14 4.31 6.21
CA ALA A 205 -17.79 4.65 6.69
C ALA A 205 -17.21 5.87 5.95
N LEU A 206 -17.33 5.93 4.62
CA LEU A 206 -16.90 7.09 3.82
C LEU A 206 -17.68 8.37 4.20
N THR A 207 -18.95 8.24 4.50
CA THR A 207 -19.76 9.37 4.99
C THR A 207 -19.20 9.92 6.30
N GLU A 208 -18.81 9.06 7.23
CA GLU A 208 -18.18 9.51 8.47
C GLU A 208 -16.79 10.12 8.24
N MET A 209 -16.00 9.56 7.33
CA MET A 209 -14.70 10.13 6.97
C MET A 209 -14.83 11.52 6.34
N ARG A 210 -15.91 11.79 5.57
CA ARG A 210 -16.20 13.13 5.05
C ARG A 210 -16.49 14.14 6.16
N LYS A 211 -17.26 13.75 7.19
CA LYS A 211 -17.51 14.60 8.38
C LYS A 211 -16.18 14.91 9.10
N LEU A 212 -15.31 13.91 9.30
CA LEU A 212 -14.00 14.13 9.91
C LEU A 212 -13.12 15.07 9.08
N LYS A 213 -13.26 15.06 7.74
CA LYS A 213 -12.61 16.02 6.85
C LYS A 213 -13.20 17.43 7.00
N GLU A 214 -14.51 17.57 7.07
CA GLU A 214 -15.19 18.86 7.31
C GLU A 214 -14.83 19.45 8.67
N GLU A 215 -14.64 18.61 9.70
CA GLU A 215 -14.15 19.01 11.04
C GLU A 215 -12.67 19.40 11.06
N GLY A 216 -11.93 19.21 9.97
CA GLY A 216 -10.50 19.53 9.86
C GLY A 216 -9.56 18.51 10.51
N LEU A 217 -10.07 17.37 11.00
CA LEU A 217 -9.26 16.30 11.58
C LEU A 217 -8.52 15.48 10.51
N VAL A 218 -9.01 15.51 9.28
CA VAL A 218 -8.43 14.80 8.12
C VAL A 218 -8.43 15.76 6.91
N ARG A 219 -7.34 15.82 6.15
CA ARG A 219 -7.22 16.69 4.97
C ARG A 219 -7.68 16.04 3.69
N ALA A 220 -7.39 14.74 3.52
CA ALA A 220 -7.78 13.96 2.35
C ALA A 220 -8.26 12.57 2.77
N ILE A 221 -9.24 12.02 2.05
CA ILE A 221 -9.81 10.71 2.33
C ILE A 221 -9.70 9.78 1.12
N GLY A 222 -9.62 8.48 1.39
CA GLY A 222 -9.53 7.49 0.32
C GLY A 222 -9.76 6.06 0.80
N ILE A 223 -9.39 5.13 -0.05
CA ILE A 223 -9.47 3.69 0.21
C ILE A 223 -8.14 3.02 -0.08
N SER A 224 -7.88 1.87 0.55
CA SER A 224 -6.76 1.01 0.23
C SER A 224 -7.20 -0.44 0.06
N GLY A 225 -6.42 -1.20 -0.71
CA GLY A 225 -6.67 -2.62 -0.93
C GLY A 225 -5.74 -3.23 -1.97
N TYR A 226 -5.97 -4.52 -2.20
CA TYR A 226 -5.22 -5.31 -3.16
C TYR A 226 -5.94 -5.37 -4.53
N THR A 227 -7.25 -5.68 -4.54
CA THR A 227 -7.98 -6.03 -5.76
C THR A 227 -8.31 -4.79 -6.59
N LEU A 228 -7.52 -4.50 -7.63
CA LEU A 228 -7.64 -3.30 -8.46
C LEU A 228 -9.05 -3.07 -9.04
N PRO A 229 -9.75 -4.08 -9.61
CA PRO A 229 -11.13 -3.89 -10.06
C PRO A 229 -12.09 -3.46 -8.95
N MET A 230 -11.91 -3.99 -7.73
CA MET A 230 -12.71 -3.61 -6.58
C MET A 230 -12.42 -2.18 -6.13
N LEU A 231 -11.14 -1.79 -6.08
CA LEU A 231 -10.75 -0.41 -5.78
C LEU A 231 -11.36 0.59 -6.76
N LEU A 232 -11.29 0.30 -8.08
CA LEU A 232 -11.90 1.15 -9.11
C LEU A 232 -13.42 1.22 -8.93
N ARG A 233 -14.09 0.08 -8.75
CA ARG A 233 -15.54 0.02 -8.56
C ARG A 233 -15.99 0.81 -7.34
N VAL A 234 -15.32 0.64 -6.20
CA VAL A 234 -15.66 1.34 -4.95
C VAL A 234 -15.41 2.85 -5.07
N ALA A 235 -14.34 3.26 -5.73
CA ALA A 235 -14.06 4.67 -5.98
C ALA A 235 -15.13 5.32 -6.88
N ILE A 236 -15.57 4.61 -7.94
CA ILE A 236 -16.68 5.04 -8.79
C ILE A 236 -18.00 5.09 -8.00
N LEU A 237 -18.30 4.07 -7.20
CA LEU A 237 -19.47 4.04 -6.33
C LEU A 237 -19.50 5.24 -5.38
N ALA A 238 -18.37 5.60 -4.78
CA ALA A 238 -18.28 6.76 -3.89
C ALA A 238 -18.57 8.10 -4.61
N LEU A 239 -18.16 8.22 -5.87
CA LEU A 239 -18.48 9.38 -6.72
C LEU A 239 -19.97 9.46 -7.06
N HIS A 240 -20.62 8.30 -7.28
CA HIS A 240 -22.00 8.20 -7.75
C HIS A 240 -23.03 7.96 -6.62
N THR A 241 -22.60 8.15 -5.36
CA THR A 241 -23.50 8.14 -4.19
C THR A 241 -23.41 9.49 -3.46
N PRO A 242 -24.48 9.94 -2.75
CA PRO A 242 -24.41 11.20 -2.02
C PRO A 242 -23.19 11.29 -1.11
N PRO A 243 -22.48 12.43 -1.07
CA PRO A 243 -22.81 13.75 -1.69
C PRO A 243 -22.31 13.92 -3.12
N PHE A 244 -22.09 12.87 -3.89
CA PHE A 244 -21.62 12.88 -5.29
C PHE A 244 -20.25 13.55 -5.48
N GLN A 245 -19.36 13.29 -4.56
CA GLN A 245 -18.00 13.81 -4.56
C GLN A 245 -17.00 12.65 -4.68
N PRO A 246 -15.93 12.80 -5.47
CA PRO A 246 -14.89 11.78 -5.57
C PRO A 246 -14.18 11.58 -4.22
N LEU A 247 -13.49 10.48 -4.09
CA LEU A 247 -12.44 10.33 -3.10
C LEU A 247 -11.22 11.15 -3.53
N ASP A 248 -10.38 11.56 -2.58
CA ASP A 248 -9.14 12.26 -2.91
C ASP A 248 -8.08 11.29 -3.45
N THR A 249 -8.07 10.03 -2.94
CA THR A 249 -6.99 9.10 -3.25
C THR A 249 -7.37 7.63 -3.13
N VAL A 250 -6.54 6.78 -3.77
CA VAL A 250 -6.50 5.32 -3.62
C VAL A 250 -5.07 4.88 -3.40
N LEU A 251 -4.86 3.90 -2.51
CA LEU A 251 -3.61 3.19 -2.34
C LEU A 251 -3.80 1.72 -2.73
N SER A 252 -3.03 1.24 -3.73
CA SER A 252 -2.96 -0.18 -4.10
C SER A 252 -1.60 -0.75 -3.70
N TYR A 253 -1.57 -2.01 -3.26
CA TYR A 253 -0.31 -2.68 -2.96
C TYR A 253 -0.07 -3.89 -3.87
N SER A 254 1.21 -4.17 -4.14
CA SER A 254 1.69 -5.32 -4.95
C SER A 254 1.26 -5.33 -6.43
N HIS A 255 0.75 -4.21 -6.99
CA HIS A 255 0.33 -4.10 -8.39
C HIS A 255 1.15 -3.09 -9.20
N TYR A 256 2.27 -2.62 -8.65
CA TYR A 256 3.26 -1.81 -9.34
C TYR A 256 4.64 -2.37 -9.03
N THR A 257 4.89 -3.61 -9.46
CA THR A 257 6.09 -4.41 -9.17
C THR A 257 6.62 -5.08 -10.43
N LEU A 258 7.81 -5.68 -10.38
CA LEU A 258 8.37 -6.44 -11.50
C LEU A 258 7.52 -7.65 -11.91
N GLN A 259 6.81 -8.27 -10.96
CA GLN A 259 5.94 -9.41 -11.24
C GLN A 259 4.55 -8.95 -11.71
N ASN A 260 4.06 -7.83 -11.19
CA ASN A 260 2.72 -7.34 -11.48
C ASN A 260 2.71 -5.81 -11.62
N SER A 261 2.54 -5.31 -12.82
CA SER A 261 2.44 -3.90 -13.15
C SER A 261 1.01 -3.50 -13.62
N ALA A 262 0.01 -4.32 -13.31
CA ALA A 262 -1.38 -4.10 -13.73
C ALA A 262 -1.94 -2.74 -13.29
N PHE A 263 -1.42 -2.14 -12.20
CA PHE A 263 -1.84 -0.81 -11.73
C PHE A 263 -1.74 0.26 -12.82
N VAL A 264 -0.75 0.16 -13.71
CA VAL A 264 -0.57 1.12 -14.82
C VAL A 264 -1.80 1.18 -15.72
N SER A 265 -2.43 0.03 -16.03
CA SER A 265 -3.65 -0.01 -16.86
C SER A 265 -4.88 0.57 -16.15
N PHE A 266 -4.86 0.66 -14.81
CA PHE A 266 -5.95 1.25 -14.03
C PHE A 266 -5.81 2.77 -13.84
N LEU A 267 -4.61 3.34 -13.97
CA LEU A 267 -4.37 4.77 -13.74
C LEU A 267 -5.31 5.69 -14.54
N PRO A 268 -5.50 5.50 -15.86
CA PRO A 268 -6.42 6.34 -16.63
C PRO A 268 -7.84 6.31 -16.06
N HIS A 269 -8.35 5.13 -15.70
CA HIS A 269 -9.70 4.93 -15.18
C HIS A 269 -9.87 5.49 -13.74
N LEU A 270 -8.88 5.33 -12.90
CA LEU A 270 -8.88 5.94 -11.56
C LEU A 270 -8.97 7.48 -11.65
N HIS A 271 -8.32 8.09 -12.64
CA HIS A 271 -8.40 9.52 -12.87
C HIS A 271 -9.63 9.96 -13.65
N SER A 272 -9.97 9.30 -14.77
CA SER A 272 -11.07 9.73 -15.65
C SER A 272 -12.44 9.35 -15.10
N ASP A 273 -12.59 8.11 -14.59
CA ASP A 273 -13.91 7.56 -14.25
C ASP A 273 -14.23 7.75 -12.76
N ALA A 274 -13.25 7.55 -11.88
CA ALA A 274 -13.40 7.78 -10.45
C ALA A 274 -13.01 9.20 -9.99
N LYS A 275 -12.43 10.05 -10.88
CA LYS A 275 -12.02 11.44 -10.60
C LYS A 275 -11.05 11.61 -9.44
N LEU A 276 -10.20 10.61 -9.19
CA LEU A 276 -9.19 10.71 -8.14
C LEU A 276 -8.13 11.75 -8.48
N SER A 277 -7.73 12.53 -7.48
CA SER A 277 -6.68 13.54 -7.65
C SER A 277 -5.28 12.94 -7.48
N GLN A 278 -5.12 11.91 -6.65
CA GLN A 278 -3.84 11.27 -6.33
C GLN A 278 -4.02 9.77 -6.18
N VAL A 279 -3.00 8.99 -6.57
CA VAL A 279 -2.93 7.55 -6.30
C VAL A 279 -1.59 7.23 -5.62
N PHE A 280 -1.56 6.13 -4.86
CA PHE A 280 -0.36 5.62 -4.21
C PHE A 280 -0.18 4.15 -4.55
N CYS A 281 1.07 3.70 -4.63
CA CYS A 281 1.39 2.28 -4.64
C CYS A 281 2.21 1.90 -3.40
N ALA A 282 2.13 0.64 -3.02
CA ALA A 282 2.87 0.09 -1.89
C ALA A 282 3.39 -1.31 -2.19
N SER A 283 4.28 -1.80 -1.35
CA SER A 283 4.85 -3.14 -1.44
C SER A 283 5.57 -3.42 -2.76
N PRO A 284 6.63 -2.70 -3.12
CA PRO A 284 7.41 -2.94 -4.33
C PRO A 284 8.01 -4.36 -4.38
N LEU A 285 8.24 -4.98 -3.23
CA LEU A 285 8.68 -6.37 -3.08
C LEU A 285 7.52 -7.37 -3.11
N SER A 286 6.30 -6.94 -3.47
CA SER A 286 5.11 -7.80 -3.55
C SER A 286 4.90 -8.62 -2.26
N MET A 287 4.85 -7.94 -1.09
CA MET A 287 4.74 -8.53 0.25
C MET A 287 5.85 -9.55 0.59
N GLY A 288 7.04 -9.36 0.00
CA GLY A 288 8.18 -10.25 0.17
C GLY A 288 8.27 -11.39 -0.85
N LEU A 289 7.39 -11.45 -1.84
CA LEU A 289 7.48 -12.44 -2.93
C LEU A 289 8.77 -12.24 -3.75
N LEU A 290 9.19 -11.01 -3.97
CA LEU A 290 10.36 -10.64 -4.77
C LEU A 290 11.63 -10.48 -3.91
N THR A 291 11.82 -11.43 -2.97
CA THR A 291 13.02 -11.56 -2.14
C THR A 291 13.62 -12.94 -2.31
N ALA A 292 14.75 -13.22 -1.67
CA ALA A 292 15.40 -14.54 -1.72
C ALA A 292 14.46 -15.69 -1.34
N ARG A 293 13.52 -15.42 -0.44
CA ARG A 293 12.52 -16.41 0.01
C ARG A 293 11.23 -15.74 0.40
N ALA A 294 10.16 -16.04 -0.34
CA ALA A 294 8.83 -15.57 0.01
C ALA A 294 8.43 -16.01 1.43
N PRO A 295 7.83 -15.12 2.25
CA PRO A 295 7.39 -15.47 3.60
C PRO A 295 6.41 -16.65 3.60
N PRO A 296 6.45 -17.54 4.62
CA PRO A 296 5.53 -18.70 4.68
C PRO A 296 4.04 -18.31 4.66
N TRP A 297 3.70 -17.15 5.24
CA TRP A 297 2.33 -16.63 5.30
C TRP A 297 1.86 -15.97 3.99
N HIS A 298 2.75 -15.75 3.01
CA HIS A 298 2.43 -15.06 1.76
C HIS A 298 1.27 -15.76 1.02
N PRO A 299 0.21 -15.05 0.58
CA PRO A 299 -1.00 -15.65 0.01
C PRO A 299 -0.83 -16.21 -1.41
N ALA A 300 0.25 -15.88 -2.11
CA ALA A 300 0.51 -16.44 -3.45
C ALA A 300 0.52 -17.97 -3.45
N PRO A 301 0.03 -18.62 -4.51
CA PRO A 301 0.09 -20.05 -4.64
C PRO A 301 1.54 -20.55 -4.72
N THR A 302 1.76 -21.81 -4.31
CA THR A 302 3.10 -22.43 -4.28
C THR A 302 3.84 -22.26 -5.61
N LYS A 303 3.15 -22.48 -6.73
CA LYS A 303 3.76 -22.36 -8.06
C LYS A 303 4.30 -20.94 -8.34
N LEU A 304 3.59 -19.89 -7.97
CA LEU A 304 4.08 -18.52 -8.14
C LEU A 304 5.31 -18.24 -7.24
N LYS A 305 5.33 -18.79 -6.01
CA LYS A 305 6.51 -18.68 -5.13
C LYS A 305 7.73 -19.40 -5.71
N GLU A 306 7.53 -20.57 -6.34
CA GLU A 306 8.59 -21.28 -7.07
C GLU A 306 9.12 -20.46 -8.24
N VAL A 307 8.24 -19.86 -9.04
CA VAL A 307 8.63 -18.99 -10.16
C VAL A 307 9.41 -17.77 -9.67
N ALA A 308 8.99 -17.17 -8.55
CA ALA A 308 9.72 -16.05 -7.95
C ALA A 308 11.13 -16.47 -7.46
N ALA A 309 11.27 -17.67 -6.91
CA ALA A 309 12.58 -18.21 -6.54
C ALA A 309 13.49 -18.43 -7.76
N VAL A 310 12.95 -18.93 -8.89
CA VAL A 310 13.70 -19.01 -10.15
C VAL A 310 14.13 -17.63 -10.65
N ALA A 311 13.24 -16.64 -10.57
CA ALA A 311 13.56 -15.25 -10.94
C ALA A 311 14.68 -14.68 -10.07
N TYR A 312 14.65 -14.93 -8.75
CA TYR A 312 15.71 -14.54 -7.83
C TYR A 312 17.08 -15.16 -8.23
N GLU A 313 17.15 -16.46 -8.42
CA GLU A 313 18.37 -17.16 -8.81
C GLU A 313 18.95 -16.64 -10.14
N ARG A 314 18.08 -16.22 -11.07
CA ARG A 314 18.51 -15.69 -12.38
C ARG A 314 19.28 -14.38 -12.28
N VAL A 315 18.98 -13.58 -11.27
CA VAL A 315 19.57 -12.24 -11.08
C VAL A 315 20.37 -12.10 -9.79
N LYS A 316 20.76 -13.20 -9.16
CA LYS A 316 21.48 -13.19 -7.87
C LYS A 316 22.87 -12.51 -7.94
N GLU A 317 23.47 -12.42 -9.13
CA GLU A 317 24.73 -11.71 -9.35
C GLU A 317 24.51 -10.18 -9.57
N TRP A 318 23.26 -9.72 -9.64
CA TRP A 318 22.95 -8.30 -9.70
C TRP A 318 23.25 -7.63 -8.34
N PRO A 319 23.88 -6.43 -8.30
CA PRO A 319 24.10 -5.71 -7.05
C PRO A 319 22.78 -5.46 -6.30
N GLY A 320 22.67 -6.03 -5.09
CA GLY A 320 21.42 -5.99 -4.30
C GLY A 320 20.31 -6.90 -4.82
N GLU A 321 20.64 -7.81 -5.76
CA GLU A 321 19.81 -8.94 -6.19
C GLU A 321 18.42 -8.54 -6.72
N LEU A 322 17.44 -9.43 -6.67
CA LEU A 322 16.06 -9.17 -7.09
C LEU A 322 15.38 -8.03 -6.30
N PRO A 323 15.58 -7.87 -4.97
CA PRO A 323 15.01 -6.74 -4.24
C PRO A 323 15.42 -5.38 -4.80
N ASN A 324 16.68 -5.19 -5.15
CA ASN A 324 17.16 -3.94 -5.74
C ASN A 324 16.49 -3.64 -7.09
N LEU A 325 16.36 -4.66 -7.96
CA LEU A 325 15.66 -4.52 -9.23
C LEU A 325 14.18 -4.19 -9.02
N ALA A 326 13.51 -4.87 -8.08
CA ALA A 326 12.09 -4.70 -7.81
C ALA A 326 11.77 -3.31 -7.25
N VAL A 327 12.54 -2.83 -6.26
CA VAL A 327 12.38 -1.49 -5.72
C VAL A 327 12.71 -0.43 -6.77
N GLY A 328 13.83 -0.58 -7.49
CA GLY A 328 14.24 0.34 -8.54
C GLY A 328 13.19 0.47 -9.65
N TYR A 329 12.51 -0.63 -10.00
CA TYR A 329 11.45 -0.62 -11.00
C TYR A 329 10.30 0.33 -10.61
N THR A 330 9.86 0.32 -9.35
CA THR A 330 8.77 1.18 -8.87
C THR A 330 9.17 2.64 -8.65
N LEU A 331 10.47 2.92 -8.50
CA LEU A 331 10.98 4.27 -8.23
C LEU A 331 11.33 5.07 -9.49
N LYS A 332 11.20 4.50 -10.68
CA LYS A 332 11.46 5.21 -11.94
C LYS A 332 10.44 6.33 -12.16
N ARG A 333 10.90 7.44 -12.73
CA ARG A 333 10.00 8.48 -13.26
C ARG A 333 9.38 8.02 -14.57
N GLU A 334 8.12 8.35 -14.79
CA GLU A 334 7.23 7.79 -15.83
C GLU A 334 7.61 7.96 -17.30
N GLY A 335 8.61 8.73 -17.66
CA GLY A 335 9.04 8.80 -19.06
C GLY A 335 9.50 7.48 -19.66
N GLU A 336 9.74 6.46 -18.83
CA GLU A 336 10.30 5.17 -19.24
C GLU A 336 9.32 3.99 -19.14
N ILE A 337 8.16 4.17 -18.52
CA ILE A 337 7.17 3.10 -18.37
C ILE A 337 6.09 3.27 -19.43
N MET A 338 6.34 2.64 -20.61
CA MET A 338 5.33 2.33 -21.62
C MET A 338 4.39 3.46 -22.05
N GLY A 339 4.82 4.43 -22.86
CA GLY A 339 3.95 5.18 -23.78
C GLY A 339 2.67 5.84 -23.21
N CYS A 340 2.48 5.83 -21.91
CA CYS A 340 1.33 6.45 -21.25
C CYS A 340 1.67 7.93 -21.03
N THR A 341 1.09 8.79 -21.87
CA THR A 341 1.29 10.25 -21.86
C THR A 341 0.61 10.98 -20.70
N VAL A 342 0.09 10.25 -19.73
CA VAL A 342 -0.49 10.82 -18.50
C VAL A 342 0.65 10.93 -17.48
N GLY A 343 1.19 12.13 -17.30
CA GLY A 343 2.32 12.43 -16.40
C GLY A 343 2.03 12.22 -14.91
N LEU A 344 1.73 10.98 -14.51
CA LEU A 344 1.32 10.59 -13.17
C LEU A 344 2.46 9.86 -12.49
N THR A 345 3.35 10.61 -11.87
CA THR A 345 4.30 10.01 -10.93
C THR A 345 3.53 9.53 -9.71
N VAL A 346 3.67 8.24 -9.38
CA VAL A 346 2.97 7.59 -8.26
C VAL A 346 3.89 7.53 -7.05
N PRO A 347 3.54 8.17 -5.90
CA PRO A 347 4.27 7.97 -4.67
C PRO A 347 4.26 6.49 -4.25
N THR A 348 5.44 5.97 -3.91
CA THR A 348 5.63 4.57 -3.55
C THR A 348 5.91 4.43 -2.05
N VAL A 349 5.08 3.67 -1.36
CA VAL A 349 5.28 3.32 0.06
C VAL A 349 6.22 2.14 0.17
N ILE A 350 7.37 2.36 0.81
CA ILE A 350 8.42 1.36 1.03
C ILE A 350 8.66 1.20 2.52
N GLY A 351 8.63 -0.04 3.03
CA GLY A 351 8.99 -0.35 4.41
C GLY A 351 10.47 -0.09 4.66
N LEU A 352 10.79 0.68 5.70
CA LEU A 352 12.14 1.03 6.10
C LEU A 352 12.29 0.78 7.60
N SER A 353 13.22 -0.11 8.00
CA SER A 353 13.39 -0.55 9.38
C SER A 353 14.59 0.11 10.08
N ASN A 354 15.57 0.57 9.32
CA ASN A 354 16.85 1.06 9.84
C ASN A 354 17.50 2.07 8.89
N LEU A 355 18.57 2.71 9.37
CA LEU A 355 19.28 3.77 8.62
C LEU A 355 19.85 3.26 7.29
N HIS A 356 20.36 2.03 7.28
CA HIS A 356 20.94 1.43 6.07
C HIS A 356 19.92 1.34 4.95
N GLU A 357 18.71 0.84 5.24
CA GLU A 357 17.61 0.76 4.27
C GLU A 357 17.17 2.14 3.76
N VAL A 358 17.23 3.19 4.60
CA VAL A 358 16.96 4.57 4.15
C VAL A 358 18.02 5.05 3.16
N HIS A 359 19.30 4.83 3.46
CA HIS A 359 20.39 5.18 2.55
C HIS A 359 20.27 4.45 1.22
N GLU A 360 20.05 3.14 1.25
CA GLU A 360 19.90 2.31 0.05
C GLU A 360 18.69 2.74 -0.80
N ALA A 361 17.53 2.97 -0.18
CA ALA A 361 16.34 3.39 -0.91
C ALA A 361 16.54 4.73 -1.64
N VAL A 362 17.20 5.70 -0.99
CA VAL A 362 17.49 7.00 -1.62
C VAL A 362 18.59 6.88 -2.68
N ALA A 363 19.64 6.09 -2.43
CA ALA A 363 20.69 5.85 -3.42
C ALA A 363 20.12 5.20 -4.69
N LEU A 364 19.25 4.20 -4.51
CA LEU A 364 18.57 3.52 -5.61
C LEU A 364 17.61 4.46 -6.36
N TRP A 365 16.82 5.27 -5.63
CA TRP A 365 15.97 6.28 -6.26
C TRP A 365 16.79 7.27 -7.10
N ARG A 366 17.96 7.71 -6.61
CA ARG A 366 18.88 8.58 -7.35
C ARG A 366 19.43 7.90 -8.59
N GLU A 367 19.86 6.64 -8.46
CA GLU A 367 20.38 5.84 -9.57
C GLU A 367 19.38 5.76 -10.73
N VAL A 368 18.15 5.30 -10.43
CA VAL A 368 17.14 5.06 -11.47
C VAL A 368 16.53 6.34 -12.06
N ASN A 369 16.71 7.49 -11.41
CA ASN A 369 16.21 8.79 -11.87
C ASN A 369 17.33 9.75 -12.34
N ASN A 370 18.58 9.28 -12.39
CA ASN A 370 19.69 10.05 -12.91
C ASN A 370 19.77 9.90 -14.44
N PRO A 371 19.57 10.97 -15.22
CA PRO A 371 19.59 10.89 -16.69
C PRO A 371 20.95 10.51 -17.28
N THR A 372 22.04 10.59 -16.49
CA THR A 372 23.39 10.22 -16.92
C THR A 372 23.74 8.76 -16.64
N THR A 373 22.91 8.04 -15.87
CA THR A 373 23.12 6.61 -15.60
C THR A 373 22.72 5.79 -16.83
N ASP A 374 23.62 4.89 -17.28
CA ASP A 374 23.24 3.92 -18.29
C ASP A 374 22.23 2.91 -17.73
N GLY A 375 20.96 3.08 -18.08
CA GLY A 375 19.86 2.22 -17.66
C GLY A 375 19.75 0.89 -18.44
N VAL A 376 20.59 0.66 -19.48
CA VAL A 376 20.49 -0.55 -20.33
C VAL A 376 20.71 -1.84 -19.53
N PRO A 377 21.75 -1.97 -18.68
CA PRO A 377 21.96 -3.19 -17.91
C PRO A 377 20.77 -3.50 -16.97
N ARG A 378 20.23 -2.48 -16.30
CA ARG A 378 19.06 -2.63 -15.42
C ARG A 378 17.82 -3.06 -16.20
N ARG A 379 17.51 -2.40 -17.33
CA ARG A 379 16.37 -2.79 -18.17
C ARG A 379 16.50 -4.22 -18.68
N TYR A 380 17.70 -4.66 -19.01
CA TYR A 380 17.95 -6.05 -19.41
C TYR A 380 17.66 -7.03 -18.27
N ALA A 381 18.18 -6.78 -17.07
CA ALA A 381 17.96 -7.62 -15.90
C ALA A 381 16.45 -7.67 -15.49
N GLU A 382 15.76 -6.52 -15.51
CA GLU A 382 14.32 -6.44 -15.29
C GLU A 382 13.53 -7.23 -16.36
N GLY A 383 13.97 -7.16 -17.62
CA GLY A 383 13.41 -7.93 -18.74
C GLY A 383 13.55 -9.44 -18.53
N LEU A 384 14.71 -9.90 -18.04
CA LEU A 384 14.92 -11.32 -17.69
C LEU A 384 13.96 -11.78 -16.58
N VAL A 385 13.76 -10.99 -15.55
CA VAL A 385 12.81 -11.29 -14.48
C VAL A 385 11.39 -11.39 -15.04
N LYS A 386 10.96 -10.40 -15.82
CA LYS A 386 9.61 -10.39 -16.43
C LYS A 386 9.38 -11.57 -17.36
N SER A 387 10.37 -11.94 -18.19
CA SER A 387 10.24 -13.09 -19.11
C SER A 387 9.98 -14.39 -18.36
N ILE A 388 10.63 -14.62 -17.20
CA ILE A 388 10.39 -15.80 -16.37
C ILE A 388 8.93 -15.87 -15.89
N PHE A 389 8.38 -14.75 -15.39
CA PHE A 389 6.98 -14.72 -15.00
C PHE A 389 6.04 -14.89 -16.20
N GLN A 390 6.36 -14.29 -17.35
CA GLN A 390 5.58 -14.39 -18.58
C GLN A 390 5.53 -15.83 -19.12
N GLU A 391 6.67 -16.49 -19.21
CA GLU A 391 6.79 -17.88 -19.69
C GLU A 391 6.00 -18.87 -18.83
N GLN A 392 5.87 -18.58 -17.54
CA GLN A 392 5.11 -19.40 -16.58
C GLN A 392 3.65 -18.93 -16.40
N GLY A 393 3.20 -17.90 -17.14
CA GLY A 393 1.84 -17.37 -17.08
C GLY A 393 1.50 -16.55 -15.82
N TYR A 394 2.52 -16.03 -15.13
CA TYR A 394 2.36 -15.27 -13.89
C TYR A 394 2.74 -13.77 -13.99
N LEU A 395 3.10 -13.27 -15.16
CA LEU A 395 3.27 -11.83 -15.35
C LEU A 395 1.93 -11.13 -15.24
N ASP A 396 1.84 -10.07 -14.44
CA ASP A 396 0.63 -9.30 -14.10
C ASP A 396 -0.51 -10.13 -13.48
N TRP A 397 -0.20 -11.35 -13.04
CA TRP A 397 -1.14 -12.24 -12.41
C TRP A 397 -1.29 -11.93 -10.92
N SER A 398 -2.54 -11.80 -10.46
CA SER A 398 -2.91 -11.48 -9.08
C SER A 398 -3.47 -12.72 -8.37
N TRP A 399 -3.07 -12.94 -7.11
CA TRP A 399 -3.63 -13.99 -6.26
C TRP A 399 -4.98 -13.57 -5.66
N SER A 400 -5.70 -14.56 -5.13
CA SER A 400 -6.99 -14.34 -4.47
C SER A 400 -6.83 -13.47 -3.22
N CYS A 401 -7.63 -12.40 -3.12
CA CYS A 401 -7.72 -11.53 -1.95
C CYS A 401 -9.17 -11.05 -1.78
N PRO A 402 -9.80 -11.24 -0.60
CA PRO A 402 -9.24 -11.95 0.56
C PRO A 402 -9.11 -13.47 0.37
N PRO A 403 -8.19 -14.13 1.06
CA PRO A 403 -7.97 -15.58 0.94
C PRO A 403 -9.19 -16.45 1.33
N SER A 404 -10.10 -15.92 2.14
CA SER A 404 -11.34 -16.59 2.58
C SER A 404 -12.27 -16.96 1.42
N PHE A 405 -12.20 -16.27 0.30
CA PHE A 405 -12.98 -16.63 -0.90
C PHE A 405 -12.57 -17.97 -1.51
N ARG A 406 -11.35 -18.45 -1.27
CA ARG A 406 -10.93 -19.79 -1.68
C ARG A 406 -11.70 -20.92 -0.98
N LYS A 407 -12.20 -20.70 0.24
CA LYS A 407 -12.90 -21.73 1.04
C LYS A 407 -14.34 -21.92 0.60
N THR A 408 -14.98 -20.95 -0.03
CA THR A 408 -16.39 -21.01 -0.46
C THR A 408 -16.59 -21.69 -1.83
N THR A 409 -15.55 -21.83 -2.65
CA THR A 409 -15.62 -22.46 -3.97
C THR A 409 -15.40 -23.97 -3.94
N SER A 410 -15.09 -24.56 -2.78
CA SER A 410 -14.95 -26.02 -2.58
C SER A 410 -16.24 -26.70 -2.09
N LEU A 411 -17.43 -26.15 -2.38
CA LEU A 411 -18.67 -26.89 -2.20
C LEU A 411 -18.73 -28.02 -3.25
N PRO A 412 -18.94 -29.29 -2.83
CA PRO A 412 -19.03 -30.39 -3.77
C PRO A 412 -20.22 -30.17 -4.69
N LEU A 413 -19.99 -30.29 -5.99
CA LEU A 413 -21.06 -30.44 -6.96
C LEU A 413 -21.95 -31.60 -6.49
N SER A 414 -23.17 -31.33 -6.11
CA SER A 414 -24.15 -32.34 -5.82
C SER A 414 -24.26 -33.28 -7.04
N PRO A 415 -24.25 -34.58 -6.86
CA PRO A 415 -24.40 -35.49 -7.98
C PRO A 415 -25.77 -35.28 -8.64
N VAL A 416 -25.76 -34.98 -9.94
CA VAL A 416 -26.95 -34.94 -10.77
C VAL A 416 -27.60 -36.34 -10.67
N GLN A 417 -28.75 -36.42 -10.01
CA GLN A 417 -29.58 -37.61 -10.08
C GLN A 417 -29.97 -37.83 -11.52
N LYS A 418 -29.42 -38.90 -12.10
CA LYS A 418 -29.94 -39.43 -13.36
C LYS A 418 -31.31 -40.02 -13.05
N SER A 419 -32.36 -39.35 -13.50
CA SER A 419 -33.71 -39.95 -13.60
C SER A 419 -33.68 -41.01 -14.69
N THR A 420 -33.94 -42.23 -14.31
CA THR A 420 -34.28 -43.36 -15.16
C THR A 420 -35.58 -43.13 -15.91
#